data_323d759ec04f0f2160119ef65a9d2eb4
#
_entry.id   323d759ec04f0f2160119ef65a9d2eb4
#
_cell.length_a   1.000
_cell.length_b   1.000
_cell.length_c   1.000
_cell.angle_alpha   90.00
_cell.angle_beta   90.00
_cell.angle_gamma   90.00
#
_symmetry.space_group_name_H-M   'P 1'
#
loop_
_entity.id
_entity.type
_entity.pdbx_description
1 polymer ?
#
loop_
_entity_poly.entity_id
_entity_poly.type
_entity_poly.pdbx_seq_one_letter_code
_entity_poly.pdbx_strand_id
1 'polypeptide(L)'
;MNIVLVCDAKLPVYAYGGTERVVWDLARSLSDMGHRVRLLAAQGTICRFADVSYVDRQRSLKQQIPDNTDVVHFHNRPDFDPDVDFLPYLYTQHGNEIAPHDMPINSVFVSHNHARRFGIDQFVHNGLDWTAYGEADLRKPRQWLHFLGNAAWKVKNLAGAIQVARDAGEILAVLGGYRLNFKRGFRLTLSPRVKFFGMVGGQQKMDLLKLSRGLIFPVIWDEPFGLAVIESLYFGCPVFASTRGSLPELVTKDTGYLSNDLRQLSQAVRDRAFDPEACHQRAVSDFSAHRMATDYLKKYQQVVAGNALSSQRPHRAPTTLSSDAVAADSVAVDLVAADSLRADPVISNAASSHSHSQ
;
A
#
# COMPACT_ATOMS: atom_id res chain seq x y z
N MET A 1 -16.76 -19.96 4.34
CA MET A 1 -16.02 -20.38 3.15
C MET A 1 -14.60 -20.77 3.53
N ASN A 2 -14.00 -21.68 2.77
CA ASN A 2 -12.59 -22.03 2.82
C ASN A 2 -11.86 -21.18 1.76
N ILE A 3 -11.09 -20.19 2.20
CA ILE A 3 -10.45 -19.17 1.34
C ILE A 3 -8.95 -19.38 1.36
N VAL A 4 -8.33 -19.49 0.19
CA VAL A 4 -6.87 -19.50 0.06
C VAL A 4 -6.41 -18.14 -0.46
N LEU A 5 -5.58 -17.43 0.30
CA LEU A 5 -4.91 -16.21 -0.13
C LEU A 5 -3.48 -16.55 -0.55
N VAL A 6 -3.14 -16.27 -1.79
CA VAL A 6 -1.81 -16.55 -2.37
C VAL A 6 -1.01 -15.24 -2.41
N CYS A 7 0.11 -15.20 -1.67
CA CYS A 7 1.00 -14.04 -1.63
C CYS A 7 2.46 -14.51 -1.51
N ASP A 8 3.24 -14.39 -2.58
CA ASP A 8 4.66 -14.83 -2.60
C ASP A 8 5.58 -13.87 -1.83
N ALA A 9 5.20 -13.59 -0.58
CA ALA A 9 5.97 -12.77 0.35
C ALA A 9 5.92 -13.38 1.75
N LYS A 10 6.92 -13.07 2.58
CA LYS A 10 6.94 -13.44 4.00
C LYS A 10 6.01 -12.52 4.79
N LEU A 11 5.11 -13.08 5.57
CA LEU A 11 4.12 -12.38 6.39
C LEU A 11 4.29 -12.71 7.89
N PRO A 12 4.02 -11.76 8.82
CA PRO A 12 3.76 -10.35 8.57
C PRO A 12 5.03 -9.55 8.21
N VAL A 13 4.86 -8.37 7.61
CA VAL A 13 5.94 -7.39 7.43
C VAL A 13 5.87 -6.30 8.49
N TYR A 14 7.01 -5.98 9.10
CA TYR A 14 7.08 -5.06 10.24
C TYR A 14 7.50 -3.63 9.86
N ALA A 15 8.21 -3.45 8.74
CA ALA A 15 8.75 -2.15 8.37
C ALA A 15 8.10 -1.57 7.11
N TYR A 16 8.43 -2.10 5.94
CA TYR A 16 7.97 -1.59 4.64
C TYR A 16 7.39 -2.74 3.82
N GLY A 17 6.19 -2.56 3.29
CA GLY A 17 5.48 -3.55 2.51
C GLY A 17 4.01 -3.14 2.42
N GLY A 18 3.58 -2.63 1.25
CA GLY A 18 2.19 -2.16 1.07
C GLY A 18 1.24 -3.33 0.88
N THR A 19 1.51 -4.14 -0.13
CA THR A 19 0.67 -5.30 -0.50
C THR A 19 0.60 -6.32 0.64
N GLU A 20 1.73 -6.63 1.25
CA GLU A 20 1.85 -7.62 2.32
C GLU A 20 1.00 -7.25 3.54
N ARG A 21 0.95 -5.96 3.92
CA ARG A 21 0.07 -5.49 5.01
C ARG A 21 -1.38 -5.63 4.64
N VAL A 22 -1.76 -5.27 3.42
CA VAL A 22 -3.13 -5.40 2.92
C VAL A 22 -3.58 -6.86 2.92
N VAL A 23 -2.73 -7.78 2.45
CA VAL A 23 -3.04 -9.23 2.46
C VAL A 23 -3.18 -9.76 3.88
N TRP A 24 -2.29 -9.33 4.79
CA TRP A 24 -2.34 -9.73 6.20
C TRP A 24 -3.62 -9.25 6.89
N ASP A 25 -3.99 -7.97 6.69
CA ASP A 25 -5.16 -7.36 7.31
C ASP A 25 -6.46 -7.92 6.70
N LEU A 26 -6.46 -8.24 5.39
CA LEU A 26 -7.55 -8.96 4.74
C LEU A 26 -7.74 -10.37 5.33
N ALA A 27 -6.63 -11.13 5.44
CA ALA A 27 -6.67 -12.48 5.99
C ALA A 27 -7.22 -12.49 7.42
N ARG A 28 -6.77 -11.55 8.25
CA ARG A 28 -7.25 -11.39 9.62
C ARG A 28 -8.73 -11.06 9.66
N SER A 29 -9.16 -10.07 8.90
CA SER A 29 -10.55 -9.65 8.88
C SER A 29 -11.49 -10.76 8.40
N LEU A 30 -11.10 -11.52 7.37
CA LEU A 30 -11.87 -12.67 6.89
C LEU A 30 -11.97 -13.78 7.97
N SER A 31 -10.87 -14.03 8.69
CA SER A 31 -10.87 -14.99 9.80
C SER A 31 -11.78 -14.53 10.96
N ASP A 32 -11.71 -13.25 11.34
CA ASP A 32 -12.55 -12.65 12.40
C ASP A 32 -14.04 -12.66 12.01
N MET A 33 -14.36 -12.66 10.70
CA MET A 33 -15.72 -12.84 10.15
C MET A 33 -16.17 -14.32 10.11
N GLY A 34 -15.38 -15.27 10.62
CA GLY A 34 -15.73 -16.69 10.71
C GLY A 34 -15.42 -17.51 9.46
N HIS A 35 -14.63 -17.00 8.51
CA HIS A 35 -14.16 -17.77 7.36
C HIS A 35 -12.90 -18.56 7.70
N ARG A 36 -12.74 -19.73 7.10
CA ARG A 36 -11.51 -20.52 7.21
C ARG A 36 -10.50 -20.01 6.18
N VAL A 37 -9.46 -19.33 6.66
CA VAL A 37 -8.45 -18.70 5.80
C VAL A 37 -7.17 -19.52 5.83
N ARG A 38 -6.58 -19.73 4.66
CA ARG A 38 -5.23 -20.27 4.48
C ARG A 38 -4.37 -19.28 3.72
N LEU A 39 -3.21 -18.98 4.26
CA LEU A 39 -2.16 -18.22 3.58
C LEU A 39 -1.22 -19.20 2.86
N LEU A 40 -1.17 -19.15 1.53
CA LEU A 40 -0.13 -19.76 0.72
C LEU A 40 0.92 -18.68 0.45
N ALA A 41 2.03 -18.70 1.23
CA ALA A 41 2.95 -17.58 1.34
C ALA A 41 4.42 -18.04 1.33
N ALA A 42 5.37 -17.10 1.30
CA ALA A 42 6.79 -17.44 1.33
C ALA A 42 7.20 -18.08 2.67
N GLN A 43 8.25 -18.92 2.61
CA GLN A 43 8.79 -19.61 3.77
C GLN A 43 9.18 -18.64 4.89
N GLY A 44 8.86 -19.02 6.12
CA GLY A 44 9.06 -18.20 7.32
C GLY A 44 7.91 -17.27 7.65
N THR A 45 6.77 -17.37 6.93
CA THR A 45 5.49 -16.77 7.33
C THR A 45 4.98 -17.44 8.61
N ILE A 46 4.54 -16.65 9.57
CA ILE A 46 3.96 -17.12 10.85
C ILE A 46 2.64 -16.42 11.08
N CYS A 47 1.56 -17.19 11.24
CA CYS A 47 0.22 -16.67 11.49
C CYS A 47 -0.46 -17.44 12.62
N ARG A 48 -1.25 -16.75 13.46
CA ARG A 48 -1.99 -17.36 14.57
C ARG A 48 -3.51 -17.46 14.31
N PHE A 49 -4.01 -16.75 13.31
CA PHE A 49 -5.43 -16.64 12.99
C PHE A 49 -5.81 -17.33 11.67
N ALA A 50 -4.85 -17.81 10.91
CA ALA A 50 -5.05 -18.51 9.64
C ALA A 50 -4.08 -19.69 9.53
N ASP A 51 -4.45 -20.73 8.75
CA ASP A 51 -3.56 -21.80 8.36
C ASP A 51 -2.45 -21.23 7.44
N VAL A 52 -1.23 -21.78 7.53
CA VAL A 52 -0.11 -21.38 6.66
C VAL A 52 0.38 -22.58 5.87
N SER A 53 0.52 -22.40 4.56
CA SER A 53 1.27 -23.28 3.66
C SER A 53 2.35 -22.46 2.95
N TYR A 54 3.50 -23.08 2.66
CA TYR A 54 4.59 -22.37 2.00
C TYR A 54 4.58 -22.66 0.50
N VAL A 55 4.78 -21.59 -0.29
CA VAL A 55 4.93 -21.70 -1.74
C VAL A 55 6.16 -22.56 -2.06
N ASP A 56 5.93 -23.67 -2.76
CA ASP A 56 6.98 -24.51 -3.36
C ASP A 56 7.14 -24.09 -4.84
N ARG A 57 8.27 -23.48 -5.16
CA ARG A 57 8.55 -22.99 -6.52
C ARG A 57 8.87 -24.09 -7.54
N GLN A 58 8.99 -25.35 -7.09
CA GLN A 58 9.17 -26.51 -7.97
C GLN A 58 7.83 -27.10 -8.44
N ARG A 59 6.71 -26.66 -7.87
CA ARG A 59 5.36 -27.09 -8.18
C ARG A 59 4.52 -25.93 -8.68
N SER A 60 3.61 -26.19 -9.63
CA SER A 60 2.62 -25.20 -10.02
C SER A 60 1.76 -24.78 -8.82
N LEU A 61 1.37 -23.51 -8.73
CA LEU A 61 0.44 -23.02 -7.70
C LEU A 61 -0.86 -23.83 -7.70
N LYS A 62 -1.37 -24.22 -8.88
CA LYS A 62 -2.56 -25.09 -9.02
C LYS A 62 -2.45 -26.39 -8.20
N GLN A 63 -1.27 -27.00 -8.15
CA GLN A 63 -1.02 -28.24 -7.41
C GLN A 63 -0.88 -28.06 -5.89
N GLN A 64 -0.80 -26.82 -5.42
CA GLN A 64 -0.61 -26.48 -4.01
C GLN A 64 -1.90 -26.03 -3.32
N ILE A 65 -2.97 -25.85 -4.09
CA ILE A 65 -4.28 -25.47 -3.57
C ILE A 65 -5.01 -26.71 -3.04
N PRO A 66 -5.49 -26.71 -1.78
CA PRO A 66 -6.26 -27.83 -1.22
C PRO A 66 -7.59 -28.07 -1.94
N ASP A 67 -8.01 -29.33 -2.06
CA ASP A 67 -9.23 -29.74 -2.77
C ASP A 67 -10.52 -29.19 -2.13
N ASN A 68 -10.51 -28.90 -0.82
CA ASN A 68 -11.65 -28.35 -0.09
C ASN A 68 -11.74 -26.82 -0.13
N THR A 69 -11.07 -26.19 -1.09
CA THR A 69 -11.06 -24.72 -1.25
C THR A 69 -12.31 -24.26 -2.00
N ASP A 70 -13.03 -23.28 -1.44
CA ASP A 70 -14.18 -22.66 -2.09
C ASP A 70 -13.75 -21.57 -3.08
N VAL A 71 -12.71 -20.79 -2.74
CA VAL A 71 -12.19 -19.71 -3.57
C VAL A 71 -10.70 -19.48 -3.32
N VAL A 72 -9.96 -19.17 -4.40
CA VAL A 72 -8.55 -18.78 -4.35
C VAL A 72 -8.42 -17.29 -4.68
N HIS A 73 -7.71 -16.54 -3.86
CA HIS A 73 -7.44 -15.13 -4.10
C HIS A 73 -5.93 -14.90 -4.31
N PHE A 74 -5.55 -14.62 -5.54
CA PHE A 74 -4.17 -14.35 -5.92
C PHE A 74 -3.83 -12.86 -5.71
N HIS A 75 -2.77 -12.58 -4.96
CA HIS A 75 -2.19 -11.24 -4.78
C HIS A 75 -0.89 -11.05 -5.59
N ASN A 76 -0.41 -12.11 -6.19
CA ASN A 76 0.64 -12.13 -7.20
C ASN A 76 0.08 -12.84 -8.43
N ARG A 77 0.60 -12.52 -9.61
CA ARG A 77 0.16 -13.15 -10.85
C ARG A 77 0.41 -14.66 -10.77
N PRO A 78 -0.60 -15.50 -11.05
CA PRO A 78 -0.42 -16.94 -11.10
C PRO A 78 0.49 -17.34 -12.28
N ASP A 79 1.18 -18.48 -12.14
CA ASP A 79 2.07 -19.06 -13.16
C ASP A 79 1.32 -19.88 -14.22
N PHE A 80 0.01 -19.82 -14.22
CA PHE A 80 -0.91 -20.49 -15.16
C PHE A 80 -2.09 -19.56 -15.49
N ASP A 81 -2.88 -19.90 -16.49
CA ASP A 81 -4.13 -19.20 -16.81
C ASP A 81 -5.28 -19.74 -15.95
N PRO A 82 -5.76 -19.01 -14.95
CA PRO A 82 -6.83 -19.48 -14.07
C PRO A 82 -8.23 -19.42 -14.72
N ASP A 83 -8.37 -18.83 -15.91
CA ASP A 83 -9.63 -18.84 -16.67
C ASP A 83 -9.88 -20.21 -17.32
N VAL A 84 -8.87 -21.09 -17.37
CA VAL A 84 -8.96 -22.41 -17.98
C VAL A 84 -9.03 -23.47 -16.88
N ASP A 85 -10.21 -24.09 -16.71
CA ASP A 85 -10.45 -25.25 -15.84
C ASP A 85 -9.77 -25.16 -14.47
N PHE A 86 -10.16 -24.12 -13.69
CA PHE A 86 -9.69 -23.89 -12.34
C PHE A 86 -10.84 -23.65 -11.36
N LEU A 87 -10.55 -23.70 -10.05
CA LEU A 87 -11.47 -23.34 -8.97
C LEU A 87 -11.93 -21.88 -9.09
N PRO A 88 -13.04 -21.50 -8.45
CA PRO A 88 -13.40 -20.09 -8.30
C PRO A 88 -12.22 -19.29 -7.78
N TYR A 89 -11.89 -18.18 -8.44
CA TYR A 89 -10.72 -17.39 -8.08
C TYR A 89 -10.97 -15.90 -8.24
N LEU A 90 -10.14 -15.11 -7.54
CA LEU A 90 -9.87 -13.70 -7.80
C LEU A 90 -8.38 -13.47 -8.02
N TYR A 91 -8.06 -12.42 -8.76
CA TYR A 91 -6.70 -11.87 -8.84
C TYR A 91 -6.75 -10.38 -8.50
N THR A 92 -6.01 -9.93 -7.47
CA THR A 92 -5.90 -8.49 -7.17
C THR A 92 -4.61 -7.92 -7.72
N GLN A 93 -4.75 -6.94 -8.62
CA GLN A 93 -3.64 -6.12 -9.13
C GLN A 93 -3.36 -4.97 -8.17
N HIS A 94 -2.22 -5.00 -7.47
CA HIS A 94 -1.84 -4.00 -6.47
C HIS A 94 -1.04 -2.83 -7.04
N GLY A 95 -0.24 -3.06 -8.07
CA GLY A 95 0.65 -2.07 -8.67
C GLY A 95 0.27 -1.69 -10.09
N ASN A 96 0.98 -0.69 -10.63
CA ASN A 96 0.87 -0.36 -12.05
C ASN A 96 1.59 -1.43 -12.87
N GLU A 97 0.87 -2.09 -13.75
CA GLU A 97 1.43 -3.01 -14.73
C GLU A 97 2.02 -2.22 -15.90
N ILE A 98 3.19 -2.64 -16.38
CA ILE A 98 3.91 -1.91 -17.46
C ILE A 98 3.67 -2.55 -18.82
N ALA A 99 3.69 -3.88 -18.89
CA ALA A 99 3.53 -4.58 -20.16
C ALA A 99 2.05 -4.72 -20.53
N PRO A 100 1.67 -4.43 -21.78
CA PRO A 100 0.34 -4.74 -22.26
C PRO A 100 0.19 -6.26 -22.37
N HIS A 101 -0.67 -6.83 -21.55
CA HIS A 101 -1.07 -8.23 -21.64
C HIS A 101 -2.46 -8.37 -21.00
N ASP A 102 -3.16 -9.41 -21.43
CA ASP A 102 -4.45 -9.76 -20.87
C ASP A 102 -4.27 -10.27 -19.43
N MET A 103 -5.12 -9.77 -18.56
CA MET A 103 -5.20 -10.22 -17.17
C MET A 103 -6.33 -11.24 -17.02
N PRO A 104 -6.31 -12.06 -15.95
CA PRO A 104 -7.40 -12.98 -15.68
C PRO A 104 -8.76 -12.27 -15.59
N ILE A 105 -9.85 -12.92 -16.06
CA ILE A 105 -11.18 -12.29 -16.17
C ILE A 105 -11.72 -11.83 -14.80
N ASN A 106 -11.37 -12.54 -13.71
CA ASN A 106 -11.75 -12.20 -12.35
C ASN A 106 -10.72 -11.30 -11.65
N SER A 107 -10.12 -10.37 -12.41
CA SER A 107 -9.21 -9.37 -11.84
C SER A 107 -9.97 -8.27 -11.11
N VAL A 108 -9.41 -7.87 -9.96
CA VAL A 108 -9.86 -6.77 -9.12
C VAL A 108 -8.73 -5.78 -8.96
N PHE A 109 -9.04 -4.49 -8.98
CA PHE A 109 -8.07 -3.42 -8.81
C PHE A 109 -8.25 -2.71 -7.46
N VAL A 110 -7.25 -1.97 -7.02
CA VAL A 110 -7.25 -1.38 -5.66
C VAL A 110 -7.93 -0.01 -5.59
N SER A 111 -8.38 0.54 -6.73
CA SER A 111 -9.21 1.73 -6.81
C SER A 111 -10.02 1.76 -8.12
N HIS A 112 -11.05 2.59 -8.18
CA HIS A 112 -11.85 2.77 -9.39
C HIS A 112 -11.01 3.32 -10.56
N ASN A 113 -10.20 4.37 -10.31
CA ASN A 113 -9.27 4.89 -11.32
C ASN A 113 -8.32 3.78 -11.83
N HIS A 114 -7.81 2.95 -10.92
CA HIS A 114 -6.92 1.85 -11.29
C HIS A 114 -7.64 0.86 -12.22
N ALA A 115 -8.86 0.43 -11.89
CA ALA A 115 -9.67 -0.47 -12.72
C ALA A 115 -9.98 0.13 -14.09
N ARG A 116 -10.40 1.40 -14.15
CA ARG A 116 -10.73 2.07 -15.40
C ARG A 116 -9.57 2.20 -16.37
N ARG A 117 -8.35 2.30 -15.88
CA ARG A 117 -7.14 2.28 -16.74
C ARG A 117 -6.92 0.93 -17.43
N PHE A 118 -7.58 -0.12 -16.96
CA PHE A 118 -7.59 -1.46 -17.56
C PHE A 118 -8.92 -1.81 -18.25
N GLY A 119 -9.79 -0.81 -18.47
CA GLY A 119 -11.03 -0.96 -19.23
C GLY A 119 -12.15 -1.67 -18.49
N ILE A 120 -12.07 -1.79 -17.16
CA ILE A 120 -13.11 -2.40 -16.32
C ILE A 120 -13.45 -1.53 -15.10
N ASP A 121 -14.49 -1.94 -14.35
CA ASP A 121 -14.96 -1.23 -13.14
C ASP A 121 -14.83 -2.11 -11.86
N GLN A 122 -14.11 -3.23 -11.93
CA GLN A 122 -13.96 -4.14 -10.79
C GLN A 122 -12.84 -3.67 -9.87
N PHE A 123 -13.20 -3.15 -8.71
CA PHE A 123 -12.24 -2.72 -7.71
C PHE A 123 -12.72 -3.02 -6.29
N VAL A 124 -11.76 -3.04 -5.37
CA VAL A 124 -11.96 -3.00 -3.92
C VAL A 124 -10.90 -2.07 -3.35
N HIS A 125 -11.30 -1.05 -2.61
CA HIS A 125 -10.35 -0.19 -1.93
C HIS A 125 -9.57 -0.99 -0.87
N ASN A 126 -8.27 -0.77 -0.79
CA ASN A 126 -7.47 -1.33 0.30
C ASN A 126 -7.98 -0.79 1.64
N GLY A 127 -7.96 -1.65 2.65
CA GLY A 127 -8.26 -1.30 4.03
C GLY A 127 -7.16 -1.78 4.96
N LEU A 128 -7.07 -1.17 6.14
CA LEU A 128 -6.10 -1.52 7.17
C LEU A 128 -6.80 -1.87 8.48
N ASP A 129 -6.17 -2.74 9.27
CA ASP A 129 -6.61 -3.05 10.63
C ASP A 129 -6.17 -1.92 11.58
N TRP A 130 -7.08 -0.98 11.80
CA TRP A 130 -6.82 0.18 12.63
C TRP A 130 -6.53 -0.16 14.10
N THR A 131 -6.90 -1.35 14.57
CA THR A 131 -6.56 -1.78 15.93
C THR A 131 -5.05 -1.92 16.12
N ALA A 132 -4.33 -2.28 15.06
CA ALA A 132 -2.87 -2.37 15.05
C ALA A 132 -2.16 -0.99 15.07
N TYR A 133 -2.90 0.10 14.80
CA TYR A 133 -2.36 1.48 14.77
C TYR A 133 -2.49 2.19 16.12
N GLY A 134 -3.27 1.64 17.03
CA GLY A 134 -3.54 2.24 18.34
C GLY A 134 -4.33 3.53 18.25
N GLU A 135 -4.47 4.24 19.34
CA GLU A 135 -5.23 5.51 19.42
C GLU A 135 -4.57 6.63 18.62
N ALA A 136 -5.38 7.36 17.85
CA ALA A 136 -4.90 8.43 16.95
C ALA A 136 -4.41 9.68 17.69
N ASP A 137 -4.95 9.96 18.89
CA ASP A 137 -4.67 11.18 19.71
C ASP A 137 -4.81 12.48 18.89
N LEU A 138 -6.01 12.78 18.47
CA LEU A 138 -6.31 13.89 17.55
C LEU A 138 -6.07 15.27 18.16
N ARG A 139 -5.96 15.38 19.49
CA ARG A 139 -5.76 16.64 20.23
C ARG A 139 -4.29 16.98 20.47
N LYS A 140 -3.38 16.07 20.13
CA LYS A 140 -1.94 16.26 20.35
C LYS A 140 -1.40 17.44 19.55
N PRO A 141 -0.55 18.31 20.15
CA PRO A 141 0.11 19.38 19.41
C PRO A 141 0.89 18.88 18.21
N ARG A 142 0.67 19.50 17.06
CA ARG A 142 1.26 19.12 15.77
C ARG A 142 2.52 19.94 15.51
N GLN A 143 3.59 19.33 14.96
CA GLN A 143 4.92 19.94 14.85
C GLN A 143 5.39 20.19 13.43
N TRP A 144 4.98 19.33 12.46
CA TRP A 144 5.49 19.34 11.08
C TRP A 144 4.46 18.82 10.10
N LEU A 145 4.72 19.05 8.82
CA LEU A 145 4.12 18.27 7.72
C LEU A 145 4.96 17.01 7.49
N HIS A 146 4.38 15.98 6.90
CA HIS A 146 5.15 14.79 6.59
C HIS A 146 5.04 14.39 5.11
N PHE A 147 6.06 13.68 4.65
CA PHE A 147 6.08 12.88 3.44
C PHE A 147 6.21 11.42 3.87
N LEU A 148 5.35 10.54 3.37
CA LEU A 148 5.35 9.11 3.70
C LEU A 148 5.47 8.28 2.42
N GLY A 149 6.63 7.63 2.22
CA GLY A 149 6.91 6.80 1.07
C GLY A 149 8.38 6.69 0.77
N ASN A 150 8.76 5.78 -0.12
CA ASN A 150 10.16 5.63 -0.53
C ASN A 150 10.66 6.90 -1.24
N ALA A 151 11.49 7.66 -0.54
CA ALA A 151 12.04 8.92 -1.01
C ALA A 151 13.01 8.78 -2.21
N ALA A 152 13.49 7.57 -2.51
CA ALA A 152 14.31 7.30 -3.69
C ALA A 152 13.47 7.12 -4.96
N TRP A 153 12.17 6.90 -4.84
CA TRP A 153 11.28 6.76 -6.00
C TRP A 153 10.93 8.13 -6.57
N LYS A 154 11.41 8.41 -7.78
CA LYS A 154 11.13 9.69 -8.45
C LYS A 154 9.63 9.98 -8.57
N VAL A 155 8.83 8.96 -8.84
CA VAL A 155 7.37 9.07 -8.98
C VAL A 155 6.65 9.56 -7.74
N LYS A 156 7.23 9.37 -6.54
CA LYS A 156 6.69 9.89 -5.28
C LYS A 156 7.00 11.37 -5.06
N ASN A 157 7.90 11.95 -5.84
CA ASN A 157 8.18 13.38 -5.92
C ASN A 157 8.53 14.05 -4.58
N LEU A 158 9.50 13.49 -3.85
CA LEU A 158 9.99 14.15 -2.62
C LEU A 158 10.47 15.59 -2.88
N ALA A 159 11.05 15.87 -4.05
CA ALA A 159 11.50 17.23 -4.38
C ALA A 159 10.33 18.23 -4.38
N GLY A 160 9.20 17.84 -4.98
CA GLY A 160 7.97 18.64 -4.92
C GLY A 160 7.42 18.80 -3.50
N ALA A 161 7.47 17.75 -2.68
CA ALA A 161 7.05 17.83 -1.28
C ALA A 161 7.93 18.80 -0.46
N ILE A 162 9.25 18.79 -0.69
CA ILE A 162 10.19 19.74 -0.07
C ILE A 162 9.91 21.17 -0.53
N GLN A 163 9.60 21.37 -1.81
CA GLN A 163 9.24 22.69 -2.35
C GLN A 163 7.96 23.20 -1.68
N VAL A 164 6.89 22.38 -1.63
CA VAL A 164 5.61 22.77 -1.00
C VAL A 164 5.82 23.16 0.45
N ALA A 165 6.53 22.36 1.24
CA ALA A 165 6.78 22.65 2.65
C ALA A 165 7.63 23.94 2.82
N ARG A 166 8.68 24.13 2.00
CA ARG A 166 9.52 25.33 2.01
C ARG A 166 8.70 26.59 1.70
N ASP A 167 7.91 26.55 0.63
CA ASP A 167 7.14 27.70 0.16
C ASP A 167 5.97 28.02 1.12
N ALA A 168 5.51 27.02 1.89
CA ALA A 168 4.57 27.20 2.99
C ALA A 168 5.22 27.67 4.31
N GLY A 169 6.56 27.70 4.40
CA GLY A 169 7.27 28.07 5.63
C GLY A 169 7.27 26.99 6.71
N GLU A 170 7.04 25.73 6.34
CA GLU A 170 6.84 24.60 7.27
C GLU A 170 8.06 23.69 7.38
N ILE A 171 8.10 22.89 8.45
CA ILE A 171 9.05 21.80 8.62
C ILE A 171 8.48 20.55 7.92
N LEU A 172 9.31 19.83 7.16
CA LEU A 172 8.94 18.56 6.54
C LEU A 172 9.65 17.39 7.21
N ALA A 173 8.89 16.45 7.77
CA ALA A 173 9.36 15.15 8.22
C ALA A 173 9.28 14.15 7.05
N VAL A 174 10.41 13.59 6.63
CA VAL A 174 10.50 12.58 5.55
C VAL A 174 10.55 11.19 6.17
N LEU A 175 9.46 10.43 5.99
CA LEU A 175 9.28 9.08 6.50
C LEU A 175 9.44 8.10 5.32
N GLY A 176 10.65 7.56 5.14
CA GLY A 176 10.97 6.61 4.06
C GLY A 176 12.17 7.00 3.20
N GLY A 177 13.22 7.55 3.81
CA GLY A 177 14.46 7.87 3.11
C GLY A 177 15.46 8.64 3.92
N TYR A 178 16.59 8.96 3.29
CA TYR A 178 17.73 9.60 3.91
C TYR A 178 18.08 10.92 3.22
N ARG A 179 18.78 11.80 3.94
CA ARG A 179 19.23 13.10 3.47
C ARG A 179 20.17 13.00 2.24
N LEU A 180 21.01 11.97 2.25
CA LEU A 180 21.88 11.60 1.14
C LEU A 180 21.36 10.31 0.52
N ASN A 181 21.12 10.30 -0.78
CA ASN A 181 20.67 9.15 -1.55
C ASN A 181 21.49 8.97 -2.82
N PHE A 182 22.01 7.76 -3.02
CA PHE A 182 22.72 7.35 -4.25
C PHE A 182 21.90 6.35 -5.08
N LYS A 183 20.87 5.73 -4.48
CA LYS A 183 20.00 4.79 -5.20
C LYS A 183 19.11 5.56 -6.15
N ARG A 184 19.13 5.22 -7.45
CA ARG A 184 18.28 5.84 -8.48
C ARG A 184 18.52 7.33 -8.73
N GLY A 185 19.76 7.74 -8.63
CA GLY A 185 20.22 9.10 -8.83
C GLY A 185 20.70 9.77 -7.55
N PHE A 186 21.66 10.67 -7.71
CA PHE A 186 22.21 11.44 -6.59
C PHE A 186 21.21 12.48 -6.10
N ARG A 187 20.99 12.53 -4.79
CA ARG A 187 20.25 13.59 -4.12
C ARG A 187 20.87 13.88 -2.77
N LEU A 188 21.19 15.15 -2.52
CA LEU A 188 21.60 15.68 -1.24
C LEU A 188 20.63 16.81 -0.82
N THR A 189 20.07 16.73 0.37
CA THR A 189 19.16 17.74 0.93
C THR A 189 19.86 18.44 2.09
N LEU A 190 20.21 19.71 1.92
CA LEU A 190 20.95 20.49 2.95
C LEU A 190 20.04 21.25 3.91
N SER A 191 18.75 21.47 3.56
CA SER A 191 17.83 22.26 4.36
C SER A 191 17.68 21.73 5.79
N PRO A 192 17.86 22.54 6.85
CA PRO A 192 17.65 22.13 8.24
C PRO A 192 16.16 21.92 8.55
N ARG A 193 15.24 22.51 7.78
CA ARG A 193 13.79 22.34 7.92
C ARG A 193 13.26 21.02 7.37
N VAL A 194 14.11 20.22 6.69
CA VAL A 194 13.75 18.88 6.21
C VAL A 194 14.41 17.85 7.12
N LYS A 195 13.59 17.15 7.90
CA LYS A 195 14.02 16.12 8.86
C LYS A 195 13.81 14.73 8.28
N PHE A 196 14.87 13.93 8.14
CA PHE A 196 14.81 12.58 7.62
C PHE A 196 14.83 11.57 8.77
N PHE A 197 13.89 10.63 8.76
CA PHE A 197 13.76 9.59 9.79
C PHE A 197 14.11 8.18 9.28
N GLY A 198 14.61 8.06 8.05
CA GLY A 198 14.92 6.76 7.44
C GLY A 198 13.68 5.97 7.02
N MET A 199 13.85 4.66 6.90
CA MET A 199 12.76 3.72 6.58
C MET A 199 12.05 3.33 7.88
N VAL A 200 11.08 4.14 8.31
CA VAL A 200 10.35 3.93 9.57
C VAL A 200 9.16 3.00 9.38
N GLY A 201 8.87 2.18 10.41
CA GLY A 201 7.72 1.30 10.48
C GLY A 201 7.21 1.17 11.92
N GLY A 202 6.15 0.37 12.12
CA GLY A 202 5.60 0.07 13.44
C GLY A 202 5.34 1.33 14.30
N GLN A 203 5.63 1.22 15.60
CA GLN A 203 5.36 2.28 16.58
C GLN A 203 6.04 3.60 16.25
N GLN A 204 7.30 3.58 15.78
CA GLN A 204 8.02 4.80 15.42
C GLN A 204 7.31 5.62 14.32
N LYS A 205 6.80 4.94 13.29
CA LYS A 205 6.00 5.60 12.24
C LYS A 205 4.73 6.23 12.82
N MET A 206 4.01 5.50 13.65
CA MET A 206 2.77 5.98 14.27
C MET A 206 3.02 7.21 15.16
N ASP A 207 4.06 7.20 15.97
CA ASP A 207 4.42 8.33 16.83
C ASP A 207 4.78 9.59 16.03
N LEU A 208 5.47 9.43 14.89
CA LEU A 208 5.78 10.53 13.99
C LEU A 208 4.53 11.08 13.28
N LEU A 209 3.58 10.22 12.89
CA LEU A 209 2.30 10.63 12.29
C LEU A 209 1.41 11.37 13.29
N LYS A 210 1.36 10.96 14.55
CA LYS A 210 0.65 11.66 15.64
C LYS A 210 1.12 13.10 15.83
N LEU A 211 2.37 13.42 15.47
CA LEU A 211 2.94 14.76 15.56
C LEU A 211 2.78 15.56 14.26
N SER A 212 2.17 15.01 13.24
CA SER A 212 2.06 15.65 11.94
C SER A 212 0.80 16.50 11.79
N ARG A 213 0.94 17.65 11.11
CA ARG A 213 -0.14 18.57 10.73
C ARG A 213 -0.81 18.20 9.41
N GLY A 214 -0.17 17.34 8.57
CA GLY A 214 -0.69 16.93 7.27
C GLY A 214 0.34 16.20 6.41
N LEU A 215 -0.15 15.45 5.44
CA LEU A 215 0.63 14.75 4.43
C LEU A 215 0.83 15.64 3.19
N ILE A 216 2.07 15.75 2.70
CA ILE A 216 2.39 16.32 1.39
C ILE A 216 2.71 15.16 0.44
N PHE A 217 1.85 14.95 -0.57
CA PHE A 217 1.95 13.79 -1.46
C PHE A 217 1.77 14.16 -2.95
N PRO A 218 2.67 14.99 -3.52
CA PRO A 218 2.57 15.52 -4.88
C PRO A 218 3.12 14.53 -5.92
N VAL A 219 2.62 13.29 -5.91
CA VAL A 219 3.09 12.24 -6.82
C VAL A 219 2.93 12.64 -8.28
N ILE A 220 3.85 12.15 -9.14
CA ILE A 220 3.84 12.44 -10.59
C ILE A 220 3.46 11.24 -11.46
N TRP A 221 2.94 10.19 -10.84
CA TRP A 221 2.39 8.99 -11.48
C TRP A 221 0.93 8.77 -11.06
N ASP A 222 0.23 7.92 -11.77
CA ASP A 222 -1.11 7.50 -11.35
C ASP A 222 -0.99 6.52 -10.18
N GLU A 223 -1.20 7.03 -8.97
CA GLU A 223 -1.12 6.22 -7.75
C GLU A 223 -2.19 5.14 -7.79
N PRO A 224 -1.85 3.84 -7.68
CA PRO A 224 -2.86 2.78 -7.71
C PRO A 224 -3.86 2.87 -6.57
N PHE A 225 -3.38 3.15 -5.35
CA PHE A 225 -4.23 3.39 -4.18
C PHE A 225 -3.68 4.51 -3.28
N GLY A 226 -2.55 4.28 -2.60
CA GLY A 226 -1.97 5.28 -1.70
C GLY A 226 -2.24 4.99 -0.22
N LEU A 227 -1.71 3.90 0.32
CA LEU A 227 -1.81 3.57 1.75
C LEU A 227 -1.33 4.71 2.66
N ALA A 228 -0.31 5.48 2.22
CA ALA A 228 0.16 6.66 2.94
C ALA A 228 -0.94 7.70 3.21
N VAL A 229 -1.90 7.83 2.29
CA VAL A 229 -3.05 8.74 2.43
C VAL A 229 -3.95 8.29 3.56
N ILE A 230 -4.41 7.04 3.52
CA ILE A 230 -5.35 6.53 4.53
C ILE A 230 -4.69 6.41 5.92
N GLU A 231 -3.39 6.07 5.99
CA GLU A 231 -2.62 6.08 7.25
C GLU A 231 -2.53 7.50 7.83
N SER A 232 -2.33 8.51 6.99
CA SER A 232 -2.29 9.91 7.40
C SER A 232 -3.66 10.39 7.89
N LEU A 233 -4.72 10.08 7.15
CA LEU A 233 -6.09 10.40 7.54
C LEU A 233 -6.46 9.78 8.88
N TYR A 234 -6.05 8.51 9.14
CA TYR A 234 -6.30 7.84 10.42
C TYR A 234 -5.76 8.64 11.62
N PHE A 235 -4.58 9.25 11.48
CA PHE A 235 -4.02 10.11 12.52
C PHE A 235 -4.52 11.56 12.48
N GLY A 236 -5.64 11.82 11.79
CA GLY A 236 -6.23 13.15 11.69
C GLY A 236 -5.39 14.14 10.89
N CYS A 237 -4.54 13.64 9.98
CA CYS A 237 -3.69 14.48 9.14
C CYS A 237 -4.38 14.73 7.79
N PRO A 238 -4.74 15.97 7.45
CA PRO A 238 -5.23 16.32 6.12
C PRO A 238 -4.17 16.04 5.04
N VAL A 239 -4.62 15.85 3.80
CA VAL A 239 -3.78 15.45 2.69
C VAL A 239 -3.70 16.56 1.64
N PHE A 240 -2.49 16.99 1.32
CA PHE A 240 -2.19 17.91 0.23
C PHE A 240 -1.47 17.14 -0.87
N ALA A 241 -2.18 16.82 -1.96
CA ALA A 241 -1.69 15.86 -2.95
C ALA A 241 -1.99 16.29 -4.38
N SER A 242 -1.38 15.58 -5.35
CA SER A 242 -1.75 15.70 -6.75
C SER A 242 -3.14 15.12 -7.03
N THR A 243 -3.70 15.39 -8.23
CA THR A 243 -4.98 14.84 -8.68
C THR A 243 -4.83 13.50 -9.42
N ARG A 244 -3.70 12.79 -9.24
CA ARG A 244 -3.32 11.62 -10.05
C ARG A 244 -3.80 10.30 -9.45
N GLY A 245 -4.24 9.40 -10.33
CA GLY A 245 -4.65 8.04 -9.97
C GLY A 245 -5.83 8.03 -9.01
N SER A 246 -5.72 7.27 -7.94
CA SER A 246 -6.76 7.08 -6.91
C SER A 246 -6.94 8.28 -5.98
N LEU A 247 -6.05 9.26 -5.96
CA LEU A 247 -6.05 10.30 -4.93
C LEU A 247 -7.36 11.08 -4.83
N PRO A 248 -8.09 11.39 -5.95
CA PRO A 248 -9.42 12.00 -5.87
C PRO A 248 -10.53 11.11 -5.25
N GLU A 249 -10.30 9.80 -5.18
CA GLU A 249 -11.23 8.87 -4.52
C GLU A 249 -11.03 8.85 -3.00
N LEU A 250 -9.79 9.06 -2.54
CA LEU A 250 -9.41 8.97 -1.14
C LEU A 250 -9.60 10.28 -0.39
N VAL A 251 -9.30 11.41 -1.05
CA VAL A 251 -9.25 12.74 -0.45
C VAL A 251 -10.48 13.53 -0.86
N THR A 252 -11.29 13.94 0.11
CA THR A 252 -12.45 14.83 -0.08
C THR A 252 -12.09 16.28 0.23
N LYS A 253 -13.02 17.21 -0.08
CA LYS A 253 -12.87 18.64 0.28
C LYS A 253 -12.72 18.89 1.79
N ASP A 254 -13.20 17.94 2.62
CA ASP A 254 -13.19 18.04 4.09
C ASP A 254 -11.92 17.39 4.69
N THR A 255 -11.16 16.62 3.90
CA THR A 255 -10.00 15.87 4.37
C THR A 255 -8.69 16.27 3.68
N GLY A 256 -8.72 17.22 2.76
CA GLY A 256 -7.51 17.69 2.12
C GLY A 256 -7.75 18.59 0.91
N TYR A 257 -6.66 18.84 0.18
CA TYR A 257 -6.65 19.66 -1.01
C TYR A 257 -5.83 18.99 -2.12
N LEU A 258 -6.38 18.94 -3.32
CA LEU A 258 -5.76 18.31 -4.48
C LEU A 258 -5.43 19.34 -5.56
N SER A 259 -4.18 19.34 -6.02
CA SER A 259 -3.72 20.13 -7.16
C SER A 259 -2.43 19.57 -7.75
N ASN A 260 -2.27 19.66 -9.06
CA ASN A 260 -1.00 19.37 -9.74
C ASN A 260 -0.04 20.59 -9.75
N ASP A 261 -0.49 21.76 -9.30
CA ASP A 261 0.35 22.94 -9.10
C ASP A 261 0.87 23.00 -7.67
N LEU A 262 2.20 22.89 -7.50
CA LEU A 262 2.85 22.91 -6.18
C LEU A 262 2.65 24.25 -5.44
N ARG A 263 2.46 25.37 -6.15
CA ARG A 263 2.18 26.66 -5.55
C ARG A 263 0.78 26.69 -4.92
N GLN A 264 -0.21 26.10 -5.59
CA GLN A 264 -1.56 25.95 -5.03
C GLN A 264 -1.56 25.02 -3.80
N LEU A 265 -0.76 23.96 -3.81
CA LEU A 265 -0.58 23.10 -2.63
C LEU A 265 0.05 23.88 -1.47
N SER A 266 1.10 24.67 -1.74
CA SER A 266 1.75 25.49 -0.73
C SER A 266 0.80 26.54 -0.14
N GLN A 267 -0.02 27.16 -0.96
CA GLN A 267 -1.05 28.10 -0.51
C GLN A 267 -2.12 27.42 0.34
N ALA A 268 -2.62 26.26 -0.11
CA ALA A 268 -3.61 25.48 0.64
C ALA A 268 -3.09 25.06 2.03
N VAL A 269 -1.80 24.71 2.15
CA VAL A 269 -1.15 24.40 3.42
C VAL A 269 -1.20 25.60 4.39
N ARG A 270 -1.02 26.84 3.87
CA ARG A 270 -1.05 28.06 4.70
C ARG A 270 -2.47 28.48 5.09
N ASP A 271 -3.39 28.41 4.12
CA ASP A 271 -4.66 29.14 4.19
C ASP A 271 -5.84 28.25 4.61
N ARG A 272 -5.71 26.91 4.52
CA ARG A 272 -6.81 25.99 4.81
C ARG A 272 -6.61 25.26 6.13
N ALA A 273 -7.66 25.26 6.93
CA ALA A 273 -7.76 24.41 8.10
C ALA A 273 -8.70 23.24 7.80
N PHE A 274 -8.35 22.07 8.30
CA PHE A 274 -9.15 20.85 8.20
C PHE A 274 -9.38 20.29 9.60
N ASP A 275 -10.56 19.69 9.78
CA ASP A 275 -10.90 19.02 11.02
C ASP A 275 -10.18 17.65 11.11
N PRO A 276 -9.32 17.43 12.12
CA PRO A 276 -8.68 16.14 12.33
C PRO A 276 -9.68 14.99 12.53
N GLU A 277 -10.83 15.27 13.15
CA GLU A 277 -11.88 14.27 13.34
C GLU A 277 -12.48 13.84 12.00
N ALA A 278 -12.78 14.77 11.09
CA ALA A 278 -13.27 14.43 9.75
C ALA A 278 -12.26 13.57 8.97
N CYS A 279 -10.95 13.87 9.08
CA CYS A 279 -9.91 13.05 8.49
C CYS A 279 -9.91 11.63 9.08
N HIS A 280 -9.94 11.50 10.40
CA HIS A 280 -9.94 10.22 11.09
C HIS A 280 -11.16 9.38 10.73
N GLN A 281 -12.35 9.97 10.80
CA GLN A 281 -13.61 9.26 10.47
C GLN A 281 -13.61 8.77 9.03
N ARG A 282 -13.07 9.53 8.08
CA ARG A 282 -12.90 9.09 6.69
C ARG A 282 -12.07 7.81 6.58
N ALA A 283 -10.96 7.71 7.33
CA ALA A 283 -10.13 6.51 7.33
C ALA A 283 -10.85 5.31 7.95
N VAL A 284 -11.47 5.51 9.11
CA VAL A 284 -12.12 4.43 9.88
C VAL A 284 -13.34 3.89 9.14
N SER A 285 -14.19 4.75 8.57
CA SER A 285 -15.43 4.33 7.92
C SER A 285 -15.19 3.66 6.57
N ASP A 286 -14.27 4.20 5.76
CA ASP A 286 -14.18 3.82 4.35
C ASP A 286 -13.00 2.90 4.03
N PHE A 287 -11.95 2.92 4.87
CA PHE A 287 -10.70 2.22 4.59
C PHE A 287 -10.28 1.25 5.71
N SER A 288 -11.23 0.67 6.41
CA SER A 288 -10.96 -0.41 7.38
C SER A 288 -10.78 -1.77 6.67
N ALA A 289 -9.97 -2.65 7.28
CA ALA A 289 -9.83 -4.04 6.81
C ALA A 289 -11.16 -4.78 6.77
N HIS A 290 -12.07 -4.49 7.70
CA HIS A 290 -13.41 -5.06 7.73
C HIS A 290 -14.23 -4.65 6.50
N ARG A 291 -14.19 -3.36 6.10
CA ARG A 291 -14.86 -2.87 4.90
C ARG A 291 -14.29 -3.53 3.65
N MET A 292 -12.96 -3.58 3.53
CA MET A 292 -12.26 -4.26 2.44
C MET A 292 -12.67 -5.74 2.35
N ALA A 293 -12.65 -6.48 3.46
CA ALA A 293 -13.06 -7.89 3.51
C ALA A 293 -14.53 -8.08 3.09
N THR A 294 -15.44 -7.20 3.57
CA THR A 294 -16.85 -7.23 3.19
C THR A 294 -17.04 -7.06 1.67
N ASP A 295 -16.27 -6.16 1.05
CA ASP A 295 -16.37 -5.92 -0.39
C ASP A 295 -15.74 -7.06 -1.21
N TYR A 296 -14.66 -7.70 -0.72
CA TYR A 296 -14.14 -8.94 -1.33
C TYR A 296 -15.09 -10.12 -1.19
N LEU A 297 -15.78 -10.27 -0.06
CA LEU A 297 -16.75 -11.36 0.14
C LEU A 297 -17.88 -11.35 -0.89
N LYS A 298 -18.37 -10.17 -1.29
CA LYS A 298 -19.35 -10.04 -2.38
C LYS A 298 -18.81 -10.59 -3.70
N LYS A 299 -17.53 -10.33 -3.99
CA LYS A 299 -16.87 -10.82 -5.21
C LYS A 299 -16.59 -12.32 -5.13
N TYR A 300 -16.19 -12.84 -3.95
CA TYR A 300 -16.06 -14.29 -3.74
C TYR A 300 -17.38 -15.01 -3.97
N GLN A 301 -18.47 -14.51 -3.41
CA GLN A 301 -19.81 -15.08 -3.62
C GLN A 301 -20.19 -15.11 -5.10
N GLN A 302 -19.86 -14.07 -5.86
CA GLN A 302 -20.13 -14.00 -7.28
C GLN A 302 -19.37 -15.09 -8.07
N VAL A 303 -18.07 -15.24 -7.84
CA VAL A 303 -17.26 -16.24 -8.56
C VAL A 303 -17.55 -17.68 -8.11
N VAL A 304 -17.87 -17.89 -6.84
CA VAL A 304 -18.30 -19.20 -6.32
C VAL A 304 -19.66 -19.63 -6.92
N ALA A 305 -20.52 -18.67 -7.22
CA ALA A 305 -21.78 -18.92 -7.93
C ALA A 305 -21.57 -19.18 -9.45
N GLY A 306 -20.32 -19.23 -9.95
CA GLY A 306 -19.99 -19.47 -11.34
C GLY A 306 -20.09 -18.24 -12.26
N ASN A 307 -20.24 -17.03 -11.68
CA ASN A 307 -20.32 -15.79 -12.45
C ASN A 307 -18.96 -15.09 -12.51
N ALA A 308 -18.48 -14.80 -13.71
CA ALA A 308 -17.30 -13.96 -13.88
C ALA A 308 -17.53 -12.54 -13.37
N LEU A 309 -16.46 -11.88 -12.87
CA LEU A 309 -16.53 -10.49 -12.41
C LEU A 309 -16.66 -9.50 -13.57
N SER A 310 -16.10 -9.83 -14.72
CA SER A 310 -16.10 -8.99 -15.92
C SER A 310 -16.56 -9.79 -17.13
N SER A 311 -17.11 -9.11 -18.14
CA SER A 311 -17.51 -9.72 -19.42
C SER A 311 -16.31 -9.93 -20.36
N GLN A 312 -15.18 -9.28 -20.09
CA GLN A 312 -13.96 -9.37 -20.88
C GLN A 312 -12.73 -9.32 -19.94
N ARG A 313 -11.60 -9.85 -20.41
CA ARG A 313 -10.34 -9.75 -19.68
C ARG A 313 -9.89 -8.28 -19.61
N PRO A 314 -9.44 -7.81 -18.43
CA PRO A 314 -8.87 -6.47 -18.31
C PRO A 314 -7.62 -6.33 -19.17
N HIS A 315 -7.53 -5.21 -19.87
CA HIS A 315 -6.40 -4.90 -20.73
C HIS A 315 -6.00 -3.44 -20.56
N ARG A 316 -4.71 -3.19 -20.35
CA ARG A 316 -4.21 -1.81 -20.29
C ARG A 316 -4.17 -1.24 -21.71
N ALA A 317 -4.99 -0.21 -21.95
CA ALA A 317 -4.87 0.54 -23.19
C ALA A 317 -3.47 1.15 -23.32
N PRO A 318 -2.90 1.21 -24.55
CA PRO A 318 -1.64 1.91 -24.78
C PRO A 318 -1.78 3.35 -24.27
N THR A 319 -1.04 3.72 -23.26
CA THR A 319 -1.06 5.09 -22.74
C THR A 319 -0.22 5.95 -23.66
N THR A 320 -0.79 6.99 -24.25
CA THR A 320 -0.04 8.10 -24.86
C THR A 320 0.60 8.92 -23.73
N LEU A 321 1.61 8.34 -23.09
CA LEU A 321 2.38 9.03 -22.04
C LEU A 321 3.46 9.89 -22.70
N SER A 322 3.65 11.10 -22.19
CA SER A 322 4.86 11.87 -22.46
C SER A 322 6.07 11.03 -22.04
N SER A 323 7.20 11.17 -22.76
CA SER A 323 8.45 10.42 -22.55
C SER A 323 8.92 10.35 -21.08
N ASP A 324 8.61 11.38 -20.28
CA ASP A 324 9.00 11.47 -18.86
C ASP A 324 8.21 10.54 -17.95
N ALA A 325 6.96 10.22 -18.31
CA ALA A 325 6.11 9.31 -17.51
C ALA A 325 6.42 7.83 -17.79
N VAL A 326 6.84 7.48 -19.02
CA VAL A 326 7.26 6.12 -19.38
C VAL A 326 8.54 5.72 -18.63
N ALA A 327 9.51 6.62 -18.49
CA ALA A 327 10.73 6.37 -17.72
C ALA A 327 10.45 6.22 -16.21
N ALA A 328 9.38 6.83 -15.71
CA ALA A 328 8.95 6.72 -14.30
C ALA A 328 8.23 5.40 -14.01
N ASP A 329 7.40 4.91 -14.92
CA ASP A 329 6.65 3.65 -14.77
C ASP A 329 7.57 2.42 -14.93
N SER A 330 8.53 2.43 -15.89
CA SER A 330 9.45 1.31 -16.11
C SER A 330 10.36 1.00 -14.90
N VAL A 331 10.65 2.02 -14.10
CA VAL A 331 11.47 1.89 -12.88
C VAL A 331 10.70 1.28 -11.69
N ALA A 332 9.37 1.31 -11.71
CA ALA A 332 8.54 0.83 -10.59
C ALA A 332 8.41 -0.69 -10.51
N VAL A 333 8.48 -1.41 -11.65
CA VAL A 333 8.22 -2.86 -11.72
C VAL A 333 9.40 -3.71 -11.29
N ASP A 334 10.64 -3.32 -11.60
CA ASP A 334 11.84 -4.08 -11.18
C ASP A 334 12.05 -4.11 -9.66
N LEU A 335 11.18 -3.47 -8.90
CA LEU A 335 11.37 -3.17 -7.51
C LEU A 335 10.48 -3.90 -6.52
N VAL A 336 9.32 -4.32 -6.92
CA VAL A 336 8.49 -5.18 -6.08
C VAL A 336 9.16 -6.55 -5.97
N ALA A 337 9.83 -7.02 -7.04
CA ALA A 337 10.57 -8.28 -7.03
C ALA A 337 11.94 -8.21 -6.32
N ALA A 338 12.62 -7.06 -6.30
CA ALA A 338 13.98 -6.96 -5.77
C ALA A 338 14.05 -6.64 -4.27
N ASP A 339 13.07 -5.92 -3.71
CA ASP A 339 13.05 -5.62 -2.26
C ASP A 339 12.58 -6.83 -1.41
N SER A 340 11.85 -7.79 -1.99
CA SER A 340 11.47 -9.03 -1.30
C SER A 340 12.64 -10.02 -1.12
N LEU A 341 13.76 -9.84 -1.83
CA LEU A 341 14.91 -10.76 -1.82
C LEU A 341 16.05 -10.34 -0.88
N ARG A 342 15.97 -9.19 -0.20
CA ARG A 342 16.99 -8.73 0.73
C ARG A 342 16.46 -8.67 2.17
N ALA A 343 16.47 -9.83 2.85
CA ALA A 343 16.45 -9.88 4.30
C ALA A 343 17.83 -9.41 4.83
N ASP A 344 17.85 -8.35 5.63
CA ASP A 344 19.06 -7.91 6.32
C ASP A 344 19.56 -9.01 7.27
N PRO A 345 20.89 -9.21 7.38
CA PRO A 345 21.45 -10.16 8.35
C PRO A 345 21.20 -9.66 9.78
N VAL A 346 20.62 -10.52 10.58
CA VAL A 346 20.45 -10.34 12.02
C VAL A 346 21.83 -10.19 12.66
N ILE A 347 22.16 -9.01 13.16
CA ILE A 347 23.31 -8.80 14.03
C ILE A 347 22.96 -9.43 15.38
N SER A 348 23.49 -10.63 15.64
CA SER A 348 23.46 -11.24 16.96
C SER A 348 24.50 -10.57 17.86
N ASN A 349 24.08 -9.69 18.75
CA ASN A 349 24.90 -9.26 19.89
C ASN A 349 24.87 -10.37 20.93
N ALA A 350 25.89 -11.22 20.89
CA ALA A 350 26.23 -12.11 22.01
C ALA A 350 26.86 -11.26 23.12
N ALA A 351 26.13 -11.07 24.19
CA ALA A 351 26.67 -10.54 25.42
C ALA A 351 27.56 -11.62 26.07
N SER A 352 28.88 -11.40 26.05
CA SER A 352 29.84 -12.17 26.82
C SER A 352 29.74 -11.80 28.30
N SER A 353 29.19 -12.70 29.09
CA SER A 353 29.30 -12.65 30.56
C SER A 353 30.73 -13.05 30.97
N HIS A 354 31.49 -12.10 31.48
CA HIS A 354 32.71 -12.41 32.27
C HIS A 354 32.31 -12.57 33.73
N SER A 355 32.40 -13.80 34.19
CA SER A 355 32.51 -14.14 35.61
C SER A 355 33.90 -13.79 36.11
N HIS A 356 33.99 -12.98 37.16
CA HIS A 356 35.15 -12.96 38.02
C HIS A 356 34.70 -13.28 39.43
N SER A 357 35.20 -14.42 39.89
CA SER A 357 35.30 -14.83 41.28
C SER A 357 36.28 -13.94 42.04
N GLN A 358 35.90 -13.37 43.14
CA GLN A 358 36.49 -13.49 44.49
C GLN A 358 35.49 -13.05 45.50
#